data_dded89e0f98b1682d458ccfe3adefe43
#
_entry.id   dded89e0f98b1682d458ccfe3adefe43
#
_cell.length_a   1.000
_cell.length_b   1.000
_cell.length_c   1.000
_cell.angle_alpha   90.00
_cell.angle_beta   90.00
_cell.angle_gamma   90.00
#
_symmetry.space_group_name_H-M   'P 1'
#
loop_
_entity.id
_entity.type
_entity.pdbx_description
1 polymer ?
#
loop_
_entity_poly.entity_id
_entity_poly.type
_entity_poly.pdbx_seq_one_letter_code
_entity_poly.pdbx_strand_id
1 'polypeptide(L)'
;LAQVITRRDIDVMIVDPFVSSHQVNENDNNSIDKVAKEWVALADRCNCAIELVHHTRKAYGQEVTSESGRGATALLAAARSARVLNKMSPKMREDAGLPDDHSSYFSIDRDKANLAPEGAREWRRITPFTLANGDSVGVCENWQWPDAFSDITPKDTLRCQNAIEGQNLRFSDQAANWVGATIAKEL
;
A
#
# COMPACT_ATOMS: atom_id res chain seq x y z
N LEU A 1 -5.92 25.55 -18.15
CA LEU A 1 -6.25 24.23 -17.61
C LEU A 1 -7.72 24.17 -17.19
N ALA A 2 -8.22 25.10 -16.34
CA ALA A 2 -9.63 25.12 -15.87
C ALA A 2 -10.65 24.98 -17.02
N GLN A 3 -10.50 25.78 -18.10
CA GLN A 3 -11.39 25.71 -19.25
C GLN A 3 -11.44 24.33 -19.93
N VAL A 4 -10.31 23.59 -19.92
CA VAL A 4 -10.26 22.24 -20.49
C VAL A 4 -10.99 21.26 -19.59
N ILE A 5 -10.78 21.34 -18.28
CA ILE A 5 -11.44 20.49 -17.28
C ILE A 5 -12.95 20.67 -17.41
N THR A 6 -13.44 21.90 -17.30
CA THR A 6 -14.88 22.20 -17.36
C THR A 6 -15.50 21.82 -18.72
N ARG A 7 -14.83 22.15 -19.85
CA ARG A 7 -15.39 21.84 -21.18
C ARG A 7 -15.47 20.36 -21.48
N ARG A 8 -14.55 19.55 -20.89
CA ARG A 8 -14.50 18.10 -21.10
C ARG A 8 -15.20 17.30 -20.00
N ASP A 9 -15.80 17.97 -19.03
CA ASP A 9 -16.49 17.36 -17.92
C ASP A 9 -15.62 16.33 -17.18
N ILE A 10 -14.41 16.78 -16.78
CA ILE A 10 -13.41 15.92 -16.13
C ILE A 10 -13.70 15.88 -14.64
N ASP A 11 -14.08 14.71 -14.12
CA ASP A 11 -14.33 14.48 -12.70
C ASP A 11 -13.04 14.29 -11.89
N VAL A 12 -12.02 13.66 -12.49
CA VAL A 12 -10.74 13.35 -11.84
C VAL A 12 -9.58 13.69 -12.75
N MET A 13 -8.61 14.41 -12.22
CA MET A 13 -7.35 14.71 -12.89
C MET A 13 -6.17 14.17 -12.08
N ILE A 14 -5.29 13.43 -12.74
CA ILE A 14 -4.06 12.89 -12.14
C ILE A 14 -2.87 13.67 -12.69
N VAL A 15 -2.00 14.15 -11.79
CA VAL A 15 -0.75 14.85 -12.13
C VAL A 15 0.41 13.97 -11.72
N ASP A 16 1.07 13.37 -12.70
CA ASP A 16 2.20 12.44 -12.50
C ASP A 16 3.39 12.86 -13.38
N PRO A 17 4.48 13.27 -12.76
CA PRO A 17 4.66 13.56 -11.32
C PRO A 17 4.34 15.03 -10.94
N PHE A 18 4.01 15.25 -9.66
CA PHE A 18 3.73 16.57 -9.10
C PHE A 18 4.88 17.56 -9.35
N VAL A 19 6.14 17.12 -9.21
CA VAL A 19 7.34 17.97 -9.42
C VAL A 19 7.38 18.61 -10.81
N SER A 20 6.81 17.98 -11.82
CA SER A 20 6.76 18.52 -13.18
C SER A 20 5.68 19.60 -13.37
N SER A 21 4.82 19.81 -12.39
CA SER A 21 3.73 20.77 -12.44
C SER A 21 4.10 22.18 -11.97
N HIS A 22 5.33 22.37 -11.45
CA HIS A 22 5.79 23.64 -10.91
C HIS A 22 7.30 23.84 -11.13
N GLN A 23 7.79 25.05 -10.89
CA GLN A 23 9.21 25.42 -11.00
C GLN A 23 9.82 25.87 -9.67
N VAL A 24 9.11 25.65 -8.54
CA VAL A 24 9.61 26.04 -7.23
C VAL A 24 10.50 24.96 -6.63
N ASN A 25 11.35 25.32 -5.67
CA ASN A 25 12.17 24.37 -4.94
C ASN A 25 11.32 23.47 -4.04
N GLU A 26 11.36 22.15 -4.25
CA GLU A 26 10.62 21.17 -3.48
C GLU A 26 10.96 21.16 -1.96
N ASN A 27 12.14 21.68 -1.59
CA ASN A 27 12.54 21.76 -0.18
C ASN A 27 12.05 23.05 0.52
N ASP A 28 11.41 23.97 -0.22
CA ASP A 28 10.82 25.18 0.35
C ASP A 28 9.33 24.96 0.60
N ASN A 29 9.00 24.67 1.86
CA ASN A 29 7.63 24.44 2.30
C ASN A 29 6.68 25.61 1.99
N ASN A 30 7.15 26.86 2.07
CA ASN A 30 6.31 28.03 1.79
C ASN A 30 5.93 28.12 0.32
N SER A 31 6.85 27.79 -0.56
CA SER A 31 6.61 27.78 -2.01
C SER A 31 5.72 26.59 -2.40
N ILE A 32 5.95 25.41 -1.82
CA ILE A 32 5.10 24.23 -2.04
C ILE A 32 3.67 24.45 -1.51
N ASP A 33 3.50 25.10 -0.36
CA ASP A 33 2.17 25.46 0.17
C ASP A 33 1.38 26.33 -0.81
N LYS A 34 2.04 27.32 -1.44
CA LYS A 34 1.39 28.16 -2.48
C LYS A 34 0.97 27.33 -3.69
N VAL A 35 1.83 26.45 -4.19
CA VAL A 35 1.49 25.56 -5.31
C VAL A 35 0.34 24.64 -4.96
N ALA A 36 0.36 24.03 -3.77
CA ALA A 36 -0.71 23.16 -3.31
C ALA A 36 -2.05 23.90 -3.22
N LYS A 37 -2.06 25.14 -2.72
CA LYS A 37 -3.27 25.99 -2.65
C LYS A 37 -3.83 26.32 -4.04
N GLU A 38 -2.98 26.54 -5.04
CA GLU A 38 -3.44 26.74 -6.43
C GLU A 38 -4.12 25.48 -6.98
N TRP A 39 -3.61 24.29 -6.67
CA TRP A 39 -4.26 23.02 -7.05
C TRP A 39 -5.61 22.86 -6.34
N VAL A 40 -5.70 23.18 -5.05
CA VAL A 40 -6.98 23.17 -4.30
C VAL A 40 -7.98 24.14 -4.92
N ALA A 41 -7.57 25.37 -5.20
CA ALA A 41 -8.43 26.36 -5.83
C ALA A 41 -8.89 25.96 -7.23
N LEU A 42 -8.06 25.25 -7.98
CA LEU A 42 -8.44 24.70 -9.29
C LEU A 42 -9.47 23.59 -9.14
N ALA A 43 -9.27 22.66 -8.19
CA ALA A 43 -10.21 21.57 -7.90
C ALA A 43 -11.60 22.12 -7.53
N ASP A 44 -11.64 23.07 -6.61
CA ASP A 44 -12.89 23.71 -6.16
C ASP A 44 -13.59 24.44 -7.31
N ARG A 45 -12.85 25.23 -8.10
CA ARG A 45 -13.41 26.00 -9.22
C ARG A 45 -13.98 25.14 -10.33
N CYS A 46 -13.35 23.98 -10.59
CA CYS A 46 -13.76 23.07 -11.65
C CYS A 46 -14.65 21.93 -11.16
N ASN A 47 -14.95 21.85 -9.86
CA ASN A 47 -15.67 20.74 -9.23
C ASN A 47 -15.10 19.37 -9.63
N CYS A 48 -13.76 19.23 -9.60
CA CYS A 48 -13.08 17.99 -9.93
C CYS A 48 -12.13 17.55 -8.80
N ALA A 49 -11.91 16.26 -8.68
CA ALA A 49 -10.86 15.71 -7.81
C ALA A 49 -9.50 15.81 -8.50
N ILE A 50 -8.46 16.23 -7.76
CA ILE A 50 -7.10 16.27 -8.28
C ILE A 50 -6.21 15.36 -7.44
N GLU A 51 -5.55 14.41 -8.10
CA GLU A 51 -4.58 13.52 -7.50
C GLU A 51 -3.17 13.95 -7.93
N LEU A 52 -2.31 14.23 -6.94
CA LEU A 52 -0.92 14.64 -7.15
C LEU A 52 -0.01 13.48 -6.79
N VAL A 53 0.67 12.91 -7.79
CA VAL A 53 1.62 11.82 -7.59
C VAL A 53 2.99 12.39 -7.23
N HIS A 54 3.50 12.04 -6.06
CA HIS A 54 4.76 12.55 -5.55
C HIS A 54 5.71 11.42 -5.20
N HIS A 55 6.98 11.53 -5.63
CA HIS A 55 7.99 10.54 -5.33
C HIS A 55 8.56 10.71 -3.92
N THR A 56 8.67 9.61 -3.20
CA THR A 56 9.32 9.58 -1.89
C THR A 56 10.84 9.59 -2.03
N ARG A 57 11.54 9.93 -0.95
CA ARG A 57 13.00 9.76 -0.86
C ARG A 57 13.32 8.26 -0.88
N LYS A 58 14.52 7.88 -1.35
CA LYS A 58 14.98 6.49 -1.32
C LYS A 58 15.00 6.00 0.13
N ALA A 59 14.19 4.99 0.43
CA ALA A 59 14.03 4.45 1.79
C ALA A 59 14.96 3.26 2.09
N TYR A 60 15.88 2.90 1.16
CA TYR A 60 16.86 1.81 1.34
C TYR A 60 16.26 0.51 1.91
N GLY A 61 15.08 0.13 1.42
CA GLY A 61 14.39 -1.11 1.83
C GLY A 61 13.46 -0.97 3.04
N GLN A 62 13.34 0.23 3.61
CA GLN A 62 12.33 0.51 4.65
C GLN A 62 10.99 0.91 4.03
N GLU A 63 9.90 0.68 4.75
CA GLU A 63 8.59 1.21 4.37
C GLU A 63 8.61 2.74 4.43
N VAL A 64 7.98 3.36 3.45
CA VAL A 64 7.81 4.82 3.41
C VAL A 64 6.43 5.20 3.93
N THR A 65 6.35 6.39 4.52
CA THR A 65 5.11 7.06 4.93
C THR A 65 4.87 8.29 4.07
N SER A 66 3.71 8.90 4.17
CA SER A 66 3.42 10.15 3.45
C SER A 66 4.39 11.29 3.82
N GLU A 67 4.98 11.25 5.02
CA GLU A 67 5.99 12.21 5.47
C GLU A 67 7.36 12.00 4.79
N SER A 68 7.58 10.86 4.14
CA SER A 68 8.84 10.54 3.45
C SER A 68 9.04 11.30 2.14
N GLY A 69 8.03 12.06 1.66
CA GLY A 69 8.11 12.90 0.47
C GLY A 69 9.03 14.11 0.67
N ARG A 70 9.60 14.64 -0.42
CA ARG A 70 10.32 15.92 -0.39
C ARG A 70 9.32 17.06 -0.30
N GLY A 71 9.50 18.01 0.64
CA GLY A 71 8.53 19.09 0.87
C GLY A 71 7.15 18.58 1.33
N ALA A 72 7.09 17.32 1.80
CA ALA A 72 5.86 16.59 2.07
C ALA A 72 4.95 17.27 3.08
N THR A 73 5.49 17.96 4.06
CA THR A 73 4.69 18.55 5.15
C THR A 73 3.66 19.55 4.62
N ALA A 74 4.06 20.46 3.74
CA ALA A 74 3.16 21.47 3.19
C ALA A 74 2.14 20.85 2.21
N LEU A 75 2.59 19.93 1.33
CA LEU A 75 1.71 19.23 0.41
C LEU A 75 0.70 18.35 1.16
N LEU A 76 1.19 17.58 2.16
CA LEU A 76 0.35 16.73 2.99
C LEU A 76 -0.66 17.54 3.81
N ALA A 77 -0.26 18.73 4.32
CA ALA A 77 -1.18 19.61 5.04
C ALA A 77 -2.35 20.06 4.16
N ALA A 78 -2.11 20.37 2.89
CA ALA A 78 -3.13 20.79 1.93
C ALA A 78 -4.02 19.63 1.44
N ALA A 79 -3.49 18.40 1.40
CA ALA A 79 -4.22 17.23 0.90
C ALA A 79 -5.36 16.81 1.85
N ARG A 80 -6.50 16.40 1.27
CA ARG A 80 -7.64 15.80 2.01
C ARG A 80 -7.43 14.33 2.31
N SER A 81 -6.68 13.65 1.46
CA SER A 81 -6.32 12.23 1.58
C SER A 81 -4.90 12.04 1.08
N ALA A 82 -4.14 11.15 1.70
CA ALA A 82 -2.84 10.72 1.22
C ALA A 82 -2.75 9.19 1.28
N ARG A 83 -2.20 8.62 0.21
CA ARG A 83 -1.91 7.20 0.09
C ARG A 83 -0.44 7.01 -0.19
N VAL A 84 0.14 5.95 0.37
CA VAL A 84 1.52 5.57 0.12
C VAL A 84 1.56 4.17 -0.47
N LEU A 85 2.40 3.99 -1.49
CA LEU A 85 2.61 2.70 -2.13
C LEU A 85 3.96 2.15 -1.66
N ASN A 86 3.94 1.00 -0.99
CA ASN A 86 5.13 0.32 -0.50
C ASN A 86 5.30 -1.02 -1.21
N LYS A 87 6.48 -1.23 -1.80
CA LYS A 87 6.81 -2.53 -2.39
C LYS A 87 6.93 -3.58 -1.29
N MET A 88 6.39 -4.77 -1.52
CA MET A 88 6.55 -5.91 -0.61
C MET A 88 8.03 -6.23 -0.43
N SER A 89 8.48 -6.36 0.83
CA SER A 89 9.85 -6.72 1.14
C SER A 89 10.12 -8.21 0.86
N PRO A 90 11.40 -8.61 0.66
CA PRO A 90 11.74 -10.03 0.50
C PRO A 90 11.27 -10.90 1.68
N LYS A 91 11.39 -10.38 2.91
CA LYS A 91 10.90 -11.08 4.10
C LYS A 91 9.39 -11.28 4.10
N MET A 92 8.63 -10.24 3.75
CA MET A 92 7.17 -10.36 3.62
C MET A 92 6.76 -11.37 2.56
N ARG A 93 7.53 -11.49 1.48
CA ARG A 93 7.32 -12.49 0.44
C ARG A 93 7.51 -13.91 0.97
N GLU A 94 8.59 -14.12 1.72
CA GLU A 94 8.89 -15.39 2.38
C GLU A 94 7.80 -15.74 3.40
N ASP A 95 7.43 -14.79 4.27
CA ASP A 95 6.37 -14.96 5.28
C ASP A 95 5.00 -15.28 4.64
N ALA A 96 4.74 -14.79 3.44
CA ALA A 96 3.53 -15.08 2.67
C ALA A 96 3.62 -16.39 1.85
N GLY A 97 4.73 -17.12 1.90
CA GLY A 97 4.94 -18.35 1.13
C GLY A 97 4.88 -18.13 -0.39
N LEU A 98 5.22 -16.93 -0.87
CA LEU A 98 5.11 -16.60 -2.29
C LEU A 98 6.29 -17.17 -3.09
N PRO A 99 6.05 -17.69 -4.29
CA PRO A 99 7.12 -18.16 -5.17
C PRO A 99 8.04 -17.02 -5.57
N ASP A 100 9.28 -17.34 -5.88
CA ASP A 100 10.25 -16.40 -6.45
C ASP A 100 9.99 -16.23 -7.97
N ASP A 101 8.80 -15.71 -8.25
CA ASP A 101 8.39 -15.33 -9.59
C ASP A 101 8.62 -13.84 -9.86
N HIS A 102 8.45 -13.39 -11.09
CA HIS A 102 8.62 -11.99 -11.47
C HIS A 102 7.43 -11.09 -11.07
N SER A 103 6.44 -11.61 -10.35
CA SER A 103 5.29 -10.82 -9.89
C SER A 103 5.72 -9.75 -8.89
N SER A 104 5.23 -8.56 -9.07
CA SER A 104 5.48 -7.45 -8.15
C SER A 104 4.28 -7.25 -7.25
N TYR A 105 4.52 -7.27 -5.94
CA TYR A 105 3.50 -7.01 -4.93
C TYR A 105 3.79 -5.67 -4.25
N PHE A 106 2.74 -4.92 -3.97
CA PHE A 106 2.85 -3.67 -3.23
C PHE A 106 1.60 -3.42 -2.37
N SER A 107 1.80 -2.70 -1.28
CA SER A 107 0.69 -2.23 -0.45
C SER A 107 0.27 -0.82 -0.84
N ILE A 108 -0.98 -0.51 -0.56
CA ILE A 108 -1.55 0.84 -0.56
C ILE A 108 -1.96 1.14 0.88
N ASP A 109 -1.24 2.07 1.50
CA ASP A 109 -1.48 2.48 2.88
C ASP A 109 -2.14 3.86 2.88
N ARG A 110 -3.25 4.02 3.61
CA ARG A 110 -3.91 5.32 3.78
C ARG A 110 -3.33 6.01 4.99
N ASP A 111 -2.37 6.90 4.76
CA ASP A 111 -1.67 7.64 5.83
C ASP A 111 -2.44 8.87 6.33
N LYS A 112 -3.36 9.37 5.52
CA LYS A 112 -4.20 10.51 5.87
C LYS A 112 -5.57 10.38 5.25
N ALA A 113 -6.61 10.57 6.05
CA ALA A 113 -7.98 10.66 5.59
C ALA A 113 -8.77 11.62 6.50
N ASN A 114 -9.10 12.83 5.99
CA ASN A 114 -9.83 13.81 6.80
C ASN A 114 -11.33 13.52 6.89
N LEU A 115 -11.88 12.78 5.94
CA LEU A 115 -13.33 12.58 5.76
C LEU A 115 -13.74 11.10 5.75
N ALA A 116 -12.81 10.19 6.04
CA ALA A 116 -13.06 8.76 6.09
C ALA A 116 -12.31 8.13 7.27
N PRO A 117 -12.80 7.03 7.85
CA PRO A 117 -12.03 6.26 8.82
C PRO A 117 -10.73 5.75 8.22
N GLU A 118 -9.75 5.50 9.09
CA GLU A 118 -8.51 4.82 8.68
C GLU A 118 -8.87 3.50 8.01
N GLY A 119 -8.32 3.27 6.81
CA GLY A 119 -8.52 2.03 6.07
C GLY A 119 -7.45 1.00 6.44
N ALA A 120 -7.80 -0.27 6.33
CA ALA A 120 -6.81 -1.34 6.38
C ALA A 120 -5.84 -1.22 5.19
N ARG A 121 -4.60 -1.71 5.37
CA ARG A 121 -3.62 -1.87 4.29
C ARG A 121 -4.24 -2.73 3.18
N GLU A 122 -4.20 -2.24 1.97
CA GLU A 122 -4.65 -2.97 0.79
C GLU A 122 -3.44 -3.48 0.01
N TRP A 123 -3.51 -4.71 -0.47
CA TRP A 123 -2.45 -5.29 -1.28
C TRP A 123 -2.83 -5.42 -2.74
N ARG A 124 -1.86 -5.24 -3.59
CA ARG A 124 -1.98 -5.39 -5.05
C ARG A 124 -0.85 -6.25 -5.58
N ARG A 125 -1.14 -6.94 -6.68
CA ARG A 125 -0.16 -7.70 -7.46
C ARG A 125 -0.14 -7.17 -8.88
N ILE A 126 1.04 -7.04 -9.47
CA ILE A 126 1.21 -6.78 -10.90
C ILE A 126 1.56 -8.10 -11.56
N THR A 127 0.69 -8.56 -12.44
CA THR A 127 0.89 -9.78 -13.24
C THR A 127 1.14 -9.43 -14.71
N PRO A 128 2.04 -10.13 -15.38
CA PRO A 128 2.23 -9.94 -16.81
C PRO A 128 1.01 -10.47 -17.58
N PHE A 129 0.51 -9.68 -18.50
CA PHE A 129 -0.57 -10.05 -19.42
C PHE A 129 -0.11 -9.88 -20.86
N THR A 130 -0.27 -10.92 -21.68
CA THR A 130 0.12 -10.87 -23.09
C THR A 130 -1.06 -10.34 -23.91
N LEU A 131 -0.83 -9.26 -24.63
CA LEU A 131 -1.80 -8.66 -25.55
C LEU A 131 -1.88 -9.46 -26.86
N ALA A 132 -2.95 -9.24 -27.64
CA ALA A 132 -3.17 -9.93 -28.92
C ALA A 132 -2.06 -9.69 -29.96
N ASN A 133 -1.32 -8.58 -29.85
CA ASN A 133 -0.16 -8.25 -30.68
C ASN A 133 1.16 -8.88 -30.22
N GLY A 134 1.14 -9.68 -29.14
CA GLY A 134 2.31 -10.33 -28.56
C GLY A 134 3.07 -9.51 -27.50
N ASP A 135 2.70 -8.24 -27.27
CA ASP A 135 3.32 -7.43 -26.24
C ASP A 135 2.90 -7.92 -24.83
N SER A 136 3.79 -7.77 -23.85
CA SER A 136 3.49 -8.05 -22.45
C SER A 136 3.35 -6.75 -21.66
N VAL A 137 2.24 -6.61 -20.94
CA VAL A 137 1.94 -5.46 -20.06
C VAL A 137 1.71 -5.93 -18.64
N GLY A 138 2.08 -5.11 -17.67
CA GLY A 138 1.76 -5.36 -16.26
C GLY A 138 0.31 -4.96 -15.95
N VAL A 139 -0.49 -5.89 -15.46
CA VAL A 139 -1.87 -5.64 -15.03
C VAL A 139 -1.91 -5.67 -13.50
N CYS A 140 -2.50 -4.62 -12.90
CA CYS A 140 -2.67 -4.52 -11.47
C CYS A 140 -3.94 -5.23 -11.03
N GLU A 141 -3.82 -6.15 -10.10
CA GLU A 141 -4.91 -6.95 -9.55
C GLU A 141 -5.02 -6.78 -8.03
N ASN A 142 -6.21 -6.98 -7.49
CA ASN A 142 -6.37 -7.13 -6.05
C ASN A 142 -5.67 -8.39 -5.59
N TRP A 143 -4.94 -8.28 -4.48
CA TRP A 143 -4.30 -9.42 -3.85
C TRP A 143 -4.59 -9.39 -2.35
N GLN A 144 -4.84 -10.55 -1.77
CA GLN A 144 -5.06 -10.72 -0.34
C GLN A 144 -3.92 -11.53 0.25
N TRP A 145 -3.49 -11.14 1.44
CA TRP A 145 -2.51 -11.91 2.19
C TRP A 145 -3.05 -13.32 2.42
N PRO A 146 -2.26 -14.37 2.14
CA PRO A 146 -2.69 -15.73 2.39
C PRO A 146 -3.10 -15.90 3.85
N ASP A 147 -4.26 -16.51 4.07
CA ASP A 147 -4.66 -16.92 5.41
C ASP A 147 -3.88 -18.19 5.78
N ALA A 148 -2.99 -18.08 6.76
CA ALA A 148 -2.19 -19.20 7.25
C ALA A 148 -3.03 -20.37 7.77
N PHE A 149 -4.32 -20.15 7.98
CA PHE A 149 -5.25 -21.15 8.51
C PHE A 149 -6.27 -21.64 7.50
N SER A 150 -6.20 -21.19 6.24
CA SER A 150 -7.18 -21.51 5.19
C SER A 150 -7.34 -23.02 4.93
N ASP A 151 -6.25 -23.76 5.11
CA ASP A 151 -6.21 -25.20 4.83
C ASP A 151 -6.44 -26.07 6.09
N ILE A 152 -6.61 -25.43 7.26
CA ILE A 152 -6.85 -26.14 8.53
C ILE A 152 -8.33 -26.54 8.64
N THR A 153 -8.55 -27.83 8.67
CA THR A 153 -9.87 -28.42 8.82
C THR A 153 -10.27 -28.58 10.30
N PRO A 154 -11.56 -28.73 10.62
CA PRO A 154 -12.01 -29.10 11.99
C PRO A 154 -11.34 -30.37 12.52
N LYS A 155 -10.98 -31.30 11.63
CA LYS A 155 -10.28 -32.55 12.01
C LYS A 155 -8.83 -32.24 12.45
N ASP A 156 -8.15 -31.33 11.77
CA ASP A 156 -6.80 -30.90 12.15
C ASP A 156 -6.81 -30.14 13.47
N THR A 157 -7.81 -29.27 13.65
CA THR A 157 -8.03 -28.57 14.93
C THR A 157 -8.21 -29.58 16.08
N LEU A 158 -9.03 -30.62 15.87
CA LEU A 158 -9.26 -31.67 16.89
C LEU A 158 -7.96 -32.45 17.17
N ARG A 159 -7.19 -32.80 16.14
CA ARG A 159 -5.85 -33.44 16.31
C ARG A 159 -4.94 -32.60 17.18
N CYS A 160 -4.83 -31.30 16.88
CA CYS A 160 -4.03 -30.38 17.66
C CYS A 160 -4.52 -30.28 19.13
N GLN A 161 -5.84 -30.18 19.34
CA GLN A 161 -6.42 -30.15 20.69
C GLN A 161 -6.07 -31.41 21.49
N ASN A 162 -6.23 -32.57 20.89
CA ASN A 162 -5.88 -33.84 21.53
C ASN A 162 -4.36 -33.95 21.85
N ALA A 163 -3.53 -33.43 20.96
CA ALA A 163 -2.07 -33.44 21.14
C ALA A 163 -1.57 -32.53 22.27
N ILE A 164 -2.29 -31.44 22.57
CA ILE A 164 -1.94 -30.52 23.65
C ILE A 164 -2.61 -30.83 24.98
N GLU A 165 -3.69 -31.62 24.95
CA GLU A 165 -4.48 -31.95 26.14
C GLU A 165 -3.62 -32.67 27.19
N GLY A 166 -3.69 -32.20 28.44
CA GLY A 166 -2.94 -32.76 29.56
C GLY A 166 -1.44 -32.52 29.55
N GLN A 167 -0.89 -31.83 28.55
CA GLN A 167 0.53 -31.51 28.50
C GLN A 167 0.83 -30.15 29.19
N ASN A 168 1.99 -30.04 29.84
CA ASN A 168 2.45 -28.80 30.44
C ASN A 168 3.24 -27.98 29.40
N LEU A 169 2.53 -27.29 28.50
CA LEU A 169 3.11 -26.50 27.41
C LEU A 169 3.10 -25.00 27.72
N ARG A 170 4.01 -24.28 27.10
CA ARG A 170 4.14 -22.81 27.24
C ARG A 170 3.83 -22.10 25.92
N PHE A 171 3.33 -20.87 26.02
CA PHE A 171 3.03 -20.02 24.85
C PHE A 171 4.29 -19.39 24.24
N SER A 172 5.36 -19.20 25.02
CA SER A 172 6.58 -18.59 24.52
C SER A 172 7.30 -19.52 23.56
N ASP A 173 7.60 -19.05 22.37
CA ASP A 173 8.38 -19.73 21.33
C ASP A 173 9.84 -20.01 21.74
N GLN A 174 10.34 -19.31 22.77
CA GLN A 174 11.66 -19.54 23.36
C GLN A 174 11.67 -20.68 24.40
N ALA A 175 10.51 -21.18 24.78
CA ALA A 175 10.41 -22.26 25.76
C ALA A 175 10.69 -23.63 25.11
N ALA A 176 11.46 -24.47 25.77
CA ALA A 176 11.74 -25.83 25.29
C ALA A 176 10.48 -26.69 25.08
N ASN A 177 9.40 -26.38 25.80
CA ASN A 177 8.09 -27.02 25.69
C ASN A 177 7.05 -26.07 25.07
N TRP A 178 7.41 -25.37 24.01
CA TRP A 178 6.53 -24.46 23.28
C TRP A 178 5.36 -25.22 22.62
N VAL A 179 4.13 -24.75 22.86
CA VAL A 179 2.91 -25.35 22.30
C VAL A 179 2.90 -25.36 20.77
N GLY A 180 3.46 -24.34 20.12
CA GLY A 180 3.53 -24.29 18.67
C GLY A 180 4.37 -25.41 18.04
N ALA A 181 5.42 -25.88 18.71
CA ALA A 181 6.20 -27.04 18.25
C ALA A 181 5.39 -28.36 18.31
N THR A 182 4.46 -28.48 19.26
CA THR A 182 3.55 -29.62 19.32
C THR A 182 2.50 -29.55 18.22
N ILE A 183 1.88 -28.37 18.02
CA ILE A 183 0.87 -28.15 16.98
C ILE A 183 1.47 -28.38 15.58
N ALA A 184 2.67 -27.86 15.30
CA ALA A 184 3.33 -28.00 14.01
C ALA A 184 3.67 -29.44 13.59
N LYS A 185 3.67 -30.39 14.54
CA LYS A 185 3.84 -31.82 14.25
C LYS A 185 2.56 -32.50 13.82
N GLU A 186 1.44 -31.88 14.15
CA GLU A 186 0.10 -32.40 13.87
C GLU A 186 -0.50 -31.85 12.59
N LEU A 187 0.00 -30.71 12.09
CA LEU A 187 -0.40 -30.09 10.83
C LEU A 187 0.50 -30.51 9.67
#